data_3ab2acb88d7c2e6b2d657233d4f26ad4
#
_entry.id   3ab2acb88d7c2e6b2d657233d4f26ad4
#
_cell.length_a   1.000
_cell.length_b   1.000
_cell.length_c   1.000
_cell.angle_alpha   90.00
_cell.angle_beta   90.00
_cell.angle_gamma   90.00
#
_symmetry.space_group_name_H-M   'P 1'
#
loop_
_entity.id
_entity.type
_entity.pdbx_description
1 polymer ?
#
loop_
_entity_poly.entity_id
_entity_poly.type
_entity_poly.pdbx_seq_one_letter_code
_entity_poly.pdbx_strand_id
1 'polypeptide(L)'
;MKILVTGGAGFIGSNFVYYELDNYPNDEVICLDKLTYAGNLETLEVAMKNPKFKFVKGDIADRAFVDELFASEKPDVVVNFAAESHVDRSIENPEIFLQTNIIGTSVLMDACRKYGNIRYHQVSTDEVYGDLPLDRPDLFFTETTPLHTSSPYSASKASADLLVQAYYRTYKLPVTISRCSNNYGPYHFPEKLIPLMIANALNDKKLPVYGKGENVRDWLYVEDHCSAIDLIIRKGKIGEVYNIGGHNERTNLEVVKTIIKELDKSEDLIEFVTDRPGHDRRYAIDPTKIHNELGWLPATKFDDGIKKTIDWYLTHKSWWEKIISGEYKDYYDKMYKNR
;
A
#
# COMPACT_ATOMS: atom_id res chain seq x y z
N MET A 1 18.67 -12.95 -7.73
CA MET A 1 17.61 -12.34 -8.55
C MET A 1 17.81 -10.84 -8.53
N LYS A 2 17.49 -10.14 -9.63
CA LYS A 2 17.50 -8.68 -9.68
C LYS A 2 16.06 -8.17 -9.72
N ILE A 3 15.63 -7.47 -8.69
CA ILE A 3 14.25 -7.04 -8.50
C ILE A 3 14.14 -5.53 -8.73
N LEU A 4 13.28 -5.10 -9.65
CA LEU A 4 12.90 -3.70 -9.80
C LEU A 4 11.66 -3.44 -8.93
N VAL A 5 11.83 -2.67 -7.86
CA VAL A 5 10.76 -2.23 -6.97
C VAL A 5 10.39 -0.80 -7.31
N THR A 6 9.20 -0.58 -7.85
CA THR A 6 8.70 0.77 -8.11
C THR A 6 7.91 1.29 -6.91
N GLY A 7 7.99 2.59 -6.62
CA GLY A 7 7.36 3.13 -5.40
C GLY A 7 8.04 2.70 -4.11
N GLY A 8 9.33 2.35 -4.19
CA GLY A 8 10.08 1.80 -3.05
C GLY A 8 10.48 2.83 -2.00
N ALA A 9 10.33 4.13 -2.24
CA ALA A 9 10.50 5.17 -1.22
C ALA A 9 9.20 5.48 -0.46
N GLY A 10 8.09 4.82 -0.83
CA GLY A 10 6.79 4.87 -0.13
C GLY A 10 6.71 3.83 0.99
N PHE A 11 5.56 3.79 1.67
CA PHE A 11 5.32 2.95 2.86
C PHE A 11 5.56 1.46 2.62
N ILE A 12 4.72 0.80 1.80
CA ILE A 12 4.81 -0.65 1.62
C ILE A 12 6.06 -1.03 0.83
N GLY A 13 6.39 -0.23 -0.21
CA GLY A 13 7.55 -0.48 -1.05
C GLY A 13 8.88 -0.44 -0.30
N SER A 14 9.05 0.48 0.66
CA SER A 14 10.28 0.54 1.48
C SER A 14 10.41 -0.66 2.43
N ASN A 15 9.30 -1.07 3.06
CA ASN A 15 9.29 -2.28 3.88
C ASN A 15 9.63 -3.53 3.03
N PHE A 16 9.13 -3.60 1.79
CA PHE A 16 9.48 -4.67 0.87
C PHE A 16 10.96 -4.62 0.45
N VAL A 17 11.53 -3.44 0.21
CA VAL A 17 12.97 -3.28 -0.04
C VAL A 17 13.79 -3.85 1.11
N TYR A 18 13.45 -3.49 2.36
CA TYR A 18 14.13 -4.02 3.54
C TYR A 18 13.93 -5.53 3.68
N TYR A 19 12.70 -6.01 3.49
CA TYR A 19 12.41 -7.43 3.56
C TYR A 19 13.28 -8.25 2.59
N GLU A 20 13.43 -7.80 1.33
CA GLU A 20 14.26 -8.48 0.34
C GLU A 20 15.74 -8.43 0.70
N LEU A 21 16.28 -7.29 1.10
CA LEU A 21 17.69 -7.13 1.46
C LEU A 21 18.08 -7.96 2.69
N ASP A 22 17.18 -8.10 3.66
CA ASP A 22 17.44 -8.83 4.90
C ASP A 22 17.31 -10.34 4.71
N ASN A 23 16.33 -10.81 3.94
CA ASN A 23 16.08 -12.23 3.75
C ASN A 23 16.86 -12.85 2.58
N TYR A 24 17.26 -12.03 1.58
CA TYR A 24 17.92 -12.52 0.36
C TYR A 24 19.20 -11.72 0.05
N PRO A 25 20.28 -11.87 0.83
CA PRO A 25 21.48 -11.04 0.71
C PRO A 25 22.22 -11.18 -0.63
N ASN A 26 21.88 -12.18 -1.45
CA ASN A 26 22.44 -12.37 -2.78
C ASN A 26 21.61 -11.71 -3.89
N ASP A 27 20.39 -11.28 -3.60
CA ASP A 27 19.53 -10.61 -4.56
C ASP A 27 19.91 -9.12 -4.67
N GLU A 28 19.64 -8.52 -5.82
CA GLU A 28 19.86 -7.09 -6.09
C GLU A 28 18.51 -6.39 -6.15
N VAL A 29 18.38 -5.27 -5.44
CA VAL A 29 17.17 -4.48 -5.41
C VAL A 29 17.40 -3.12 -6.05
N ILE A 30 16.69 -2.84 -7.14
CA ILE A 30 16.64 -1.52 -7.77
C ILE A 30 15.33 -0.85 -7.36
N CYS A 31 15.42 0.25 -6.65
CA CYS A 31 14.27 1.04 -6.23
C CYS A 31 14.05 2.20 -7.19
N LEU A 32 12.96 2.17 -7.94
CA LEU A 32 12.51 3.28 -8.78
C LEU A 32 11.42 4.06 -8.06
N ASP A 33 11.64 5.35 -7.82
CA ASP A 33 10.62 6.22 -7.22
C ASP A 33 10.69 7.63 -7.81
N LYS A 34 9.53 8.25 -8.00
CA LYS A 34 9.41 9.62 -8.49
C LYS A 34 9.65 10.65 -7.40
N LEU A 35 9.55 10.24 -6.12
CA LEU A 35 9.60 11.09 -4.93
C LEU A 35 8.51 12.17 -4.97
N THR A 36 7.26 11.74 -5.12
CA THR A 36 6.09 12.59 -4.91
C THR A 36 5.89 12.82 -3.40
N TYR A 37 4.76 13.39 -3.01
CA TYR A 37 4.50 13.78 -1.62
C TYR A 37 4.69 12.67 -0.57
N ALA A 38 4.44 11.41 -0.94
CA ALA A 38 4.56 10.25 -0.03
C ALA A 38 5.89 9.48 -0.17
N GLY A 39 6.70 9.82 -1.17
CA GLY A 39 8.03 9.22 -1.36
C GLY A 39 9.09 9.99 -0.55
N ASN A 40 9.78 9.30 0.35
CA ASN A 40 10.78 9.92 1.24
C ASN A 40 12.10 9.14 1.21
N LEU A 41 13.19 9.79 0.77
CA LEU A 41 14.52 9.18 0.74
C LEU A 41 15.06 8.82 2.12
N GLU A 42 14.68 9.55 3.18
CA GLU A 42 15.09 9.20 4.55
C GLU A 42 14.59 7.81 4.94
N THR A 43 13.47 7.36 4.37
CA THR A 43 12.95 6.01 4.55
C THR A 43 13.92 4.93 4.05
N LEU A 44 14.76 5.24 3.07
CA LEU A 44 15.73 4.31 2.45
C LEU A 44 17.17 4.50 2.92
N GLU A 45 17.43 5.34 3.93
CA GLU A 45 18.78 5.70 4.37
C GLU A 45 19.63 4.48 4.72
N VAL A 46 19.07 3.47 5.36
CA VAL A 46 19.78 2.23 5.70
C VAL A 46 20.01 1.38 4.45
N ALA A 47 19.01 1.25 3.58
CA ALA A 47 19.13 0.52 2.32
C ALA A 47 20.22 1.11 1.41
N MET A 48 20.36 2.44 1.37
CA MET A 48 21.39 3.14 0.59
C MET A 48 22.84 2.74 0.95
N LYS A 49 23.05 2.16 2.14
CA LYS A 49 24.36 1.66 2.57
C LYS A 49 24.62 0.22 2.14
N ASN A 50 23.60 -0.48 1.63
CA ASN A 50 23.74 -1.86 1.17
C ASN A 50 24.27 -1.90 -0.28
N PRO A 51 25.37 -2.62 -0.57
CA PRO A 51 25.92 -2.70 -1.93
C PRO A 51 25.02 -3.41 -2.94
N LYS A 52 24.00 -4.12 -2.47
CA LYS A 52 22.98 -4.79 -3.29
C LYS A 52 21.77 -3.91 -3.58
N PHE A 53 21.75 -2.69 -3.08
CA PHE A 53 20.67 -1.73 -3.29
C PHE A 53 21.09 -0.61 -4.23
N LYS A 54 20.18 -0.23 -5.13
CA LYS A 54 20.35 0.93 -6.01
C LYS A 54 19.07 1.75 -6.04
N PHE A 55 19.17 3.03 -5.75
CA PHE A 55 18.07 3.98 -5.92
C PHE A 55 18.15 4.67 -7.29
N VAL A 56 17.01 4.80 -7.95
CA VAL A 56 16.85 5.51 -9.23
C VAL A 56 15.63 6.43 -9.12
N LYS A 57 15.83 7.73 -9.33
CA LYS A 57 14.72 8.69 -9.36
C LYS A 57 14.12 8.74 -10.76
N GLY A 58 12.80 8.49 -10.89
CA GLY A 58 12.12 8.55 -12.18
C GLY A 58 10.64 8.27 -12.08
N ASP A 59 9.93 8.55 -13.16
CA ASP A 59 8.49 8.36 -13.30
C ASP A 59 8.19 7.08 -14.09
N ILE A 60 7.37 6.19 -13.54
CA ILE A 60 6.93 4.97 -14.24
C ILE A 60 6.11 5.27 -15.50
N ALA A 61 5.51 6.46 -15.59
CA ALA A 61 4.75 6.89 -16.76
C ALA A 61 5.63 7.50 -17.87
N ASP A 62 6.92 7.77 -17.60
CA ASP A 62 7.88 8.21 -18.61
C ASP A 62 8.43 7.01 -19.39
N ARG A 63 7.87 6.80 -20.58
CA ARG A 63 8.20 5.66 -21.45
C ARG A 63 9.68 5.63 -21.85
N ALA A 64 10.26 6.78 -22.17
CA ALA A 64 11.66 6.85 -22.60
C ALA A 64 12.60 6.50 -21.46
N PHE A 65 12.36 7.08 -20.28
CA PHE A 65 13.11 6.79 -19.07
C PHE A 65 13.02 5.31 -18.67
N VAL A 66 11.81 4.74 -18.65
CA VAL A 66 11.61 3.32 -18.31
C VAL A 66 12.30 2.41 -19.33
N ASP A 67 12.27 2.74 -20.59
CA ASP A 67 12.97 1.98 -21.63
C ASP A 67 14.49 1.95 -21.41
N GLU A 68 15.11 3.10 -21.12
CA GLU A 68 16.54 3.21 -20.81
C GLU A 68 16.89 2.42 -19.51
N LEU A 69 16.05 2.51 -18.49
CA LEU A 69 16.25 1.79 -17.24
C LEU A 69 16.25 0.28 -17.47
N PHE A 70 15.29 -0.26 -18.21
CA PHE A 70 15.23 -1.70 -18.48
C PHE A 70 16.40 -2.18 -19.36
N ALA A 71 16.82 -1.37 -20.33
CA ALA A 71 17.97 -1.68 -21.18
C ALA A 71 19.26 -1.78 -20.37
N SER A 72 19.45 -0.88 -19.38
CA SER A 72 20.66 -0.84 -18.55
C SER A 72 20.63 -1.87 -17.41
N GLU A 73 19.51 -1.97 -16.69
CA GLU A 73 19.43 -2.76 -15.45
C GLU A 73 19.06 -4.21 -15.69
N LYS A 74 18.26 -4.52 -16.70
CA LYS A 74 17.80 -5.87 -17.05
C LYS A 74 17.27 -6.65 -15.84
N PRO A 75 16.19 -6.17 -15.18
CA PRO A 75 15.63 -6.86 -14.01
C PRO A 75 15.07 -8.23 -14.38
N ASP A 76 15.11 -9.17 -13.44
CA ASP A 76 14.47 -10.48 -13.57
C ASP A 76 12.97 -10.41 -13.25
N VAL A 77 12.62 -9.50 -12.33
CA VAL A 77 11.25 -9.32 -11.84
C VAL A 77 10.98 -7.84 -11.57
N VAL A 78 9.75 -7.39 -11.86
CA VAL A 78 9.23 -6.07 -11.49
C VAL A 78 8.14 -6.22 -10.46
N VAL A 79 8.23 -5.50 -9.34
CA VAL A 79 7.18 -5.41 -8.32
C VAL A 79 6.68 -3.97 -8.29
N ASN A 80 5.45 -3.74 -8.73
CA ASN A 80 4.89 -2.42 -8.88
C ASN A 80 4.08 -1.98 -7.66
N PHE A 81 4.73 -1.20 -6.77
CA PHE A 81 4.07 -0.49 -5.68
C PHE A 81 3.74 0.96 -6.05
N ALA A 82 4.38 1.52 -7.10
CA ALA A 82 4.17 2.91 -7.48
C ALA A 82 2.71 3.17 -7.81
N ALA A 83 2.08 4.04 -7.04
CA ALA A 83 0.69 4.44 -7.21
C ALA A 83 0.40 5.75 -6.47
N GLU A 84 -0.50 6.55 -7.03
CA GLU A 84 -1.24 7.50 -6.23
C GLU A 84 -2.29 6.71 -5.42
N SER A 85 -2.36 6.91 -4.08
CA SER A 85 -3.06 5.99 -3.19
C SER A 85 -4.01 6.63 -2.17
N HIS A 86 -4.15 7.96 -2.15
CA HIS A 86 -5.02 8.64 -1.20
C HIS A 86 -6.39 8.93 -1.79
N VAL A 87 -7.45 8.29 -1.24
CA VAL A 87 -8.81 8.40 -1.78
C VAL A 87 -9.29 9.85 -1.86
N ASP A 88 -9.12 10.64 -0.78
CA ASP A 88 -9.57 12.05 -0.78
C ASP A 88 -8.88 12.88 -1.86
N ARG A 89 -7.56 12.66 -2.08
CA ARG A 89 -6.83 13.29 -3.20
C ARG A 89 -7.36 12.85 -4.56
N SER A 90 -7.84 11.61 -4.70
CA SER A 90 -8.42 11.13 -5.96
C SER A 90 -9.75 11.80 -6.28
N ILE A 91 -10.50 12.22 -5.26
CA ILE A 91 -11.76 12.97 -5.44
C ILE A 91 -11.46 14.41 -5.90
N GLU A 92 -10.38 15.01 -5.37
CA GLU A 92 -9.97 16.38 -5.75
C GLU A 92 -9.29 16.44 -7.13
N ASN A 93 -8.42 15.48 -7.43
CA ASN A 93 -7.65 15.44 -8.69
C ASN A 93 -7.50 14.00 -9.21
N PRO A 94 -8.51 13.46 -9.91
CA PRO A 94 -8.48 12.10 -10.43
C PRO A 94 -7.44 11.87 -11.55
N GLU A 95 -7.05 12.90 -12.30
CA GLU A 95 -6.20 12.76 -13.49
C GLU A 95 -4.82 12.15 -13.16
N ILE A 96 -4.20 12.59 -12.05
CA ILE A 96 -2.89 12.07 -11.67
C ILE A 96 -2.94 10.57 -11.32
N PHE A 97 -4.10 10.08 -10.81
CA PHE A 97 -4.32 8.65 -10.55
C PHE A 97 -4.40 7.85 -11.85
N LEU A 98 -5.05 8.39 -12.89
CA LEU A 98 -5.11 7.74 -14.19
C LEU A 98 -3.70 7.68 -14.82
N GLN A 99 -2.95 8.77 -14.76
CA GLN A 99 -1.61 8.85 -15.31
C GLN A 99 -0.64 7.88 -14.62
N THR A 100 -0.61 7.88 -13.29
CA THR A 100 0.31 7.02 -12.55
C THR A 100 -0.16 5.56 -12.53
N ASN A 101 -1.41 5.32 -12.11
CA ASN A 101 -1.85 3.95 -11.82
C ASN A 101 -2.19 3.15 -13.08
N ILE A 102 -2.65 3.79 -14.17
CA ILE A 102 -3.03 3.11 -15.40
C ILE A 102 -1.92 3.21 -16.44
N ILE A 103 -1.54 4.44 -16.82
CA ILE A 103 -0.53 4.65 -17.87
C ILE A 103 0.83 4.14 -17.41
N GLY A 104 1.25 4.46 -16.16
CA GLY A 104 2.50 3.96 -15.59
C GLY A 104 2.57 2.42 -15.56
N THR A 105 1.48 1.76 -15.17
CA THR A 105 1.37 0.29 -15.22
C THR A 105 1.54 -0.24 -16.63
N SER A 106 0.89 0.38 -17.63
CA SER A 106 1.02 0.00 -19.03
C SER A 106 2.45 0.16 -19.55
N VAL A 107 3.13 1.27 -19.20
CA VAL A 107 4.53 1.54 -19.61
C VAL A 107 5.48 0.47 -19.06
N LEU A 108 5.34 0.11 -17.78
CA LEU A 108 6.16 -0.95 -17.16
C LEU A 108 5.93 -2.31 -17.83
N MET A 109 4.68 -2.68 -18.10
CA MET A 109 4.37 -3.95 -18.75
C MET A 109 4.86 -4.02 -20.20
N ASP A 110 4.80 -2.90 -20.95
CA ASP A 110 5.39 -2.81 -22.30
C ASP A 110 6.90 -3.04 -22.25
N ALA A 111 7.59 -2.45 -21.26
CA ALA A 111 9.01 -2.68 -21.05
C ALA A 111 9.31 -4.14 -20.67
N CYS A 112 8.55 -4.74 -19.73
CA CYS A 112 8.67 -6.15 -19.39
C CYS A 112 8.56 -7.05 -20.64
N ARG A 113 7.60 -6.77 -21.51
CA ARG A 113 7.41 -7.51 -22.77
C ARG A 113 8.56 -7.32 -23.75
N LYS A 114 9.04 -6.07 -23.92
CA LYS A 114 10.12 -5.72 -24.84
C LYS A 114 11.45 -6.38 -24.46
N TYR A 115 11.76 -6.44 -23.18
CA TYR A 115 13.06 -6.88 -22.67
C TYR A 115 13.09 -8.36 -22.20
N GLY A 116 12.25 -9.22 -22.74
CA GLY A 116 12.35 -10.67 -22.57
C GLY A 116 11.24 -11.32 -21.76
N ASN A 117 10.04 -10.75 -21.73
CA ASN A 117 8.91 -11.23 -20.94
C ASN A 117 9.28 -11.34 -19.43
N ILE A 118 9.81 -10.27 -18.89
CA ILE A 118 10.18 -10.16 -17.50
C ILE A 118 8.93 -10.37 -16.63
N ARG A 119 9.08 -11.12 -15.53
CA ARG A 119 7.99 -11.34 -14.57
C ARG A 119 7.52 -10.01 -13.98
N TYR A 120 6.20 -9.80 -13.95
CA TYR A 120 5.58 -8.58 -13.44
C TYR A 120 4.59 -8.90 -12.32
N HIS A 121 4.73 -8.25 -11.17
CA HIS A 121 3.79 -8.34 -10.07
C HIS A 121 3.14 -6.98 -9.81
N GLN A 122 1.80 -6.95 -9.85
CA GLN A 122 1.00 -5.78 -9.52
C GLN A 122 0.53 -5.83 -8.08
N VAL A 123 0.92 -4.85 -7.28
CA VAL A 123 0.35 -4.66 -5.95
C VAL A 123 -0.91 -3.83 -6.08
N SER A 124 -2.05 -4.41 -5.72
CA SER A 124 -3.39 -3.83 -5.77
C SER A 124 -4.03 -3.79 -4.38
N THR A 125 -5.31 -3.51 -4.30
CA THR A 125 -6.05 -3.27 -3.08
C THR A 125 -7.40 -3.99 -3.10
N ASP A 126 -7.95 -4.32 -1.93
CA ASP A 126 -9.31 -4.83 -1.76
C ASP A 126 -10.40 -3.80 -2.12
N GLU A 127 -10.06 -2.51 -2.12
CA GLU A 127 -10.99 -1.43 -2.52
C GLU A 127 -11.51 -1.58 -3.96
N VAL A 128 -10.86 -2.39 -4.80
CA VAL A 128 -11.33 -2.68 -6.16
C VAL A 128 -12.63 -3.50 -6.18
N TYR A 129 -12.93 -4.22 -5.10
CA TYR A 129 -14.14 -5.03 -4.97
C TYR A 129 -15.39 -4.24 -4.59
N GLY A 130 -15.22 -3.06 -3.99
CA GLY A 130 -16.31 -2.21 -3.51
C GLY A 130 -16.66 -2.44 -2.04
N ASP A 131 -17.92 -2.29 -1.69
CA ASP A 131 -18.43 -2.23 -0.32
C ASP A 131 -19.16 -3.52 0.10
N LEU A 132 -18.92 -3.96 1.32
CA LEU A 132 -19.70 -5.02 1.97
C LEU A 132 -20.67 -4.43 3.01
N PRO A 133 -21.89 -4.99 3.14
CA PRO A 133 -22.83 -4.55 4.16
C PRO A 133 -22.35 -4.93 5.57
N LEU A 134 -22.57 -4.02 6.53
CA LEU A 134 -22.17 -4.21 7.94
C LEU A 134 -22.94 -5.34 8.64
N ASP A 135 -24.20 -5.57 8.21
CA ASP A 135 -25.09 -6.61 8.77
C ASP A 135 -24.88 -8.01 8.20
N ARG A 136 -23.87 -8.18 7.32
CA ARG A 136 -23.52 -9.45 6.71
C ARG A 136 -22.04 -9.81 6.97
N PRO A 137 -21.67 -10.12 8.22
CA PRO A 137 -20.29 -10.47 8.60
C PRO A 137 -19.81 -11.79 7.96
N ASP A 138 -20.72 -12.57 7.42
CA ASP A 138 -20.45 -13.81 6.67
C ASP A 138 -19.91 -13.61 5.26
N LEU A 139 -20.02 -12.39 4.71
CA LEU A 139 -19.55 -12.07 3.36
C LEU A 139 -18.09 -11.65 3.35
N PHE A 140 -17.34 -12.17 2.39
CA PHE A 140 -15.93 -11.84 2.12
C PHE A 140 -15.70 -11.69 0.62
N PHE A 141 -14.77 -10.84 0.23
CA PHE A 141 -14.29 -10.77 -1.13
C PHE A 141 -13.32 -11.92 -1.43
N THR A 142 -13.62 -12.66 -2.48
CA THR A 142 -12.72 -13.66 -3.06
C THR A 142 -12.11 -13.13 -4.35
N GLU A 143 -11.09 -13.78 -4.89
CA GLU A 143 -10.46 -13.36 -6.15
C GLU A 143 -11.41 -13.40 -7.35
N THR A 144 -12.53 -14.11 -7.23
CA THR A 144 -13.59 -14.20 -8.26
C THR A 144 -14.70 -13.16 -8.08
N THR A 145 -14.71 -12.41 -6.99
CA THR A 145 -15.66 -11.32 -6.77
C THR A 145 -15.55 -10.28 -7.88
N PRO A 146 -16.65 -9.87 -8.53
CA PRO A 146 -16.62 -8.80 -9.52
C PRO A 146 -16.06 -7.49 -8.96
N LEU A 147 -15.33 -6.75 -9.80
CA LEU A 147 -14.81 -5.43 -9.42
C LEU A 147 -15.94 -4.40 -9.46
N HIS A 148 -16.17 -3.69 -8.36
CA HIS A 148 -17.23 -2.70 -8.21
C HIS A 148 -16.77 -1.50 -7.38
N THR A 149 -16.02 -0.61 -7.99
CA THR A 149 -15.27 0.46 -7.33
C THR A 149 -16.14 1.65 -6.90
N SER A 150 -15.82 2.28 -5.77
CA SER A 150 -16.57 3.40 -5.18
C SER A 150 -15.86 4.75 -5.29
N SER A 151 -14.57 4.79 -5.68
CA SER A 151 -13.78 6.01 -5.75
C SER A 151 -12.93 6.08 -7.03
N PRO A 152 -12.46 7.27 -7.46
CA PRO A 152 -11.52 7.39 -8.57
C PRO A 152 -10.22 6.62 -8.33
N TYR A 153 -9.73 6.56 -7.08
CA TYR A 153 -8.58 5.73 -6.71
C TYR A 153 -8.84 4.26 -7.00
N SER A 154 -9.89 3.69 -6.39
CA SER A 154 -10.19 2.27 -6.58
C SER A 154 -10.49 1.93 -8.04
N ALA A 155 -11.14 2.84 -8.79
CA ALA A 155 -11.35 2.69 -10.22
C ALA A 155 -10.03 2.63 -11.01
N SER A 156 -9.05 3.48 -10.68
CA SER A 156 -7.73 3.47 -11.32
C SER A 156 -6.96 2.18 -11.02
N LYS A 157 -7.06 1.64 -9.80
CA LYS A 157 -6.43 0.37 -9.41
C LYS A 157 -7.11 -0.82 -10.10
N ALA A 158 -8.44 -0.84 -10.16
CA ALA A 158 -9.19 -1.87 -10.91
C ALA A 158 -8.85 -1.86 -12.40
N SER A 159 -8.72 -0.67 -12.99
CA SER A 159 -8.30 -0.52 -14.39
C SER A 159 -6.89 -1.08 -14.63
N ALA A 160 -5.95 -0.82 -13.71
CA ALA A 160 -4.61 -1.40 -13.76
C ALA A 160 -4.67 -2.94 -13.68
N ASP A 161 -5.45 -3.51 -12.75
CA ASP A 161 -5.65 -4.95 -12.62
C ASP A 161 -6.17 -5.58 -13.92
N LEU A 162 -7.18 -4.95 -14.54
CA LEU A 162 -7.74 -5.41 -15.81
C LEU A 162 -6.72 -5.36 -16.95
N LEU A 163 -5.88 -4.32 -17.01
CA LEU A 163 -4.77 -4.24 -17.97
C LEU A 163 -3.76 -5.36 -17.74
N VAL A 164 -3.34 -5.61 -16.50
CA VAL A 164 -2.40 -6.69 -16.18
C VAL A 164 -2.94 -8.04 -16.64
N GLN A 165 -4.21 -8.33 -16.37
CA GLN A 165 -4.86 -9.56 -16.84
C GLN A 165 -4.95 -9.64 -18.37
N ALA A 166 -5.22 -8.50 -19.05
CA ALA A 166 -5.26 -8.43 -20.50
C ALA A 166 -3.89 -8.71 -21.12
N TYR A 167 -2.80 -8.19 -20.53
CA TYR A 167 -1.43 -8.48 -20.99
C TYR A 167 -1.07 -9.95 -20.88
N TYR A 168 -1.49 -10.62 -19.79
CA TYR A 168 -1.35 -12.06 -19.68
C TYR A 168 -2.12 -12.81 -20.77
N ARG A 169 -3.40 -12.48 -20.96
CA ARG A 169 -4.27 -13.19 -21.92
C ARG A 169 -3.80 -12.99 -23.36
N THR A 170 -3.43 -11.74 -23.72
CA THR A 170 -3.07 -11.34 -25.10
C THR A 170 -1.60 -11.66 -25.42
N TYR A 171 -0.68 -11.29 -24.55
CA TYR A 171 0.76 -11.34 -24.85
C TYR A 171 1.48 -12.46 -24.11
N LYS A 172 0.81 -13.19 -23.22
CA LYS A 172 1.40 -14.21 -22.35
C LYS A 172 2.51 -13.66 -21.45
N LEU A 173 2.43 -12.36 -21.10
CA LEU A 173 3.34 -11.77 -20.13
C LEU A 173 3.20 -12.49 -18.79
N PRO A 174 4.29 -12.93 -18.13
CA PRO A 174 4.21 -13.66 -16.86
C PRO A 174 3.86 -12.70 -15.70
N VAL A 175 2.59 -12.51 -15.45
CA VAL A 175 2.07 -11.59 -14.44
C VAL A 175 1.49 -12.30 -13.24
N THR A 176 1.47 -11.62 -12.10
CA THR A 176 0.66 -11.94 -10.91
C THR A 176 0.10 -10.65 -10.33
N ILE A 177 -1.02 -10.73 -9.61
CA ILE A 177 -1.64 -9.60 -8.91
C ILE A 177 -1.85 -10.00 -7.46
N SER A 178 -1.53 -9.11 -6.52
CA SER A 178 -1.99 -9.20 -5.14
C SER A 178 -3.01 -8.10 -4.84
N ARG A 179 -4.09 -8.44 -4.12
CA ARG A 179 -5.05 -7.49 -3.58
C ARG A 179 -5.00 -7.57 -2.08
N CYS A 180 -4.50 -6.53 -1.44
CA CYS A 180 -4.29 -6.54 0.00
C CYS A 180 -5.37 -5.75 0.75
N SER A 181 -5.61 -6.14 1.98
CA SER A 181 -6.34 -5.35 2.96
C SER A 181 -5.53 -4.15 3.48
N ASN A 182 -6.11 -3.36 4.39
CA ASN A 182 -5.47 -2.14 4.90
C ASN A 182 -4.16 -2.43 5.62
N ASN A 183 -3.06 -1.89 5.11
CA ASN A 183 -1.75 -2.06 5.70
C ASN A 183 -1.48 -1.06 6.83
N TYR A 184 -0.70 -1.47 7.84
CA TYR A 184 -0.17 -0.63 8.90
C TYR A 184 1.21 -1.11 9.34
N GLY A 185 2.01 -0.21 9.93
CA GLY A 185 3.37 -0.54 10.36
C GLY A 185 4.36 0.62 10.21
N PRO A 186 5.68 0.33 10.28
CA PRO A 186 6.76 1.30 10.08
C PRO A 186 6.67 2.06 8.75
N TYR A 187 7.05 3.34 8.76
CA TYR A 187 7.09 4.23 7.58
C TYR A 187 5.72 4.53 6.94
N HIS A 188 4.60 4.21 7.61
CA HIS A 188 3.27 4.56 7.12
C HIS A 188 3.08 6.08 7.17
N PHE A 189 2.71 6.68 6.02
CA PHE A 189 2.66 8.15 5.88
C PHE A 189 1.60 8.78 6.80
N PRO A 190 1.92 9.92 7.48
CA PRO A 190 1.10 10.49 8.56
C PRO A 190 -0.30 11.00 8.17
N GLU A 191 -0.69 10.96 6.90
CA GLU A 191 -2.06 11.28 6.45
C GLU A 191 -3.06 10.12 6.64
N LYS A 192 -2.57 8.91 6.88
CA LYS A 192 -3.40 7.71 7.03
C LYS A 192 -3.85 7.53 8.48
N LEU A 193 -4.97 6.80 8.68
CA LEU A 193 -5.65 6.71 9.98
C LEU A 193 -4.70 6.44 11.15
N ILE A 194 -3.99 5.31 11.15
CA ILE A 194 -3.17 4.90 12.30
C ILE A 194 -2.07 5.91 12.61
N PRO A 195 -1.17 6.28 11.66
CA PRO A 195 -0.10 7.23 11.97
C PRO A 195 -0.62 8.63 12.30
N LEU A 196 -1.72 9.07 11.69
CA LEU A 196 -2.34 10.35 12.02
C LEU A 196 -2.82 10.37 13.48
N MET A 197 -3.52 9.32 13.91
CA MET A 197 -4.00 9.23 15.29
C MET A 197 -2.86 9.15 16.29
N ILE A 198 -1.79 8.40 15.99
CA ILE A 198 -0.59 8.34 16.85
C ILE A 198 0.05 9.73 16.96
N ALA A 199 0.30 10.40 15.84
CA ALA A 199 0.94 11.71 15.82
C ALA A 199 0.12 12.78 16.55
N ASN A 200 -1.21 12.79 16.34
CA ASN A 200 -2.09 13.71 17.03
C ASN A 200 -2.17 13.42 18.54
N ALA A 201 -2.34 12.15 18.94
CA ALA A 201 -2.40 11.78 20.35
C ALA A 201 -1.11 12.13 21.10
N LEU A 202 0.07 11.93 20.50
CA LEU A 202 1.36 12.32 21.08
C LEU A 202 1.51 13.84 21.28
N ASN A 203 0.77 14.65 20.51
CA ASN A 203 0.77 16.11 20.61
C ASN A 203 -0.50 16.66 21.30
N ASP A 204 -1.28 15.81 21.98
CA ASP A 204 -2.54 16.17 22.65
C ASP A 204 -3.54 16.92 21.74
N LYS A 205 -3.52 16.62 20.44
CA LYS A 205 -4.42 17.17 19.43
C LYS A 205 -5.66 16.30 19.29
N LYS A 206 -6.74 16.89 18.75
CA LYS A 206 -7.96 16.16 18.42
C LYS A 206 -7.70 15.03 17.40
N LEU A 207 -8.42 13.92 17.58
CA LEU A 207 -8.37 12.73 16.76
C LEU A 207 -9.62 12.69 15.88
N PRO A 208 -9.54 13.16 14.61
CA PRO A 208 -10.70 13.26 13.74
C PRO A 208 -11.15 11.87 13.29
N VAL A 209 -12.38 11.50 13.65
CA VAL A 209 -13.03 10.25 13.26
C VAL A 209 -14.19 10.55 12.32
N TYR A 210 -14.15 10.03 11.10
CA TYR A 210 -15.21 10.21 10.12
C TYR A 210 -16.52 9.57 10.57
N GLY A 211 -17.65 10.32 10.44
CA GLY A 211 -18.97 9.86 10.80
C GLY A 211 -19.05 9.42 12.26
N LYS A 212 -19.39 8.16 12.51
CA LYS A 212 -19.41 7.52 13.84
C LYS A 212 -18.23 6.58 14.07
N GLY A 213 -17.32 6.46 13.09
CA GLY A 213 -16.20 5.53 13.14
C GLY A 213 -16.58 4.05 13.01
N GLU A 214 -17.77 3.76 12.47
CA GLU A 214 -18.32 2.40 12.32
C GLU A 214 -17.78 1.65 11.10
N ASN A 215 -17.03 2.33 10.22
CA ASN A 215 -16.43 1.68 9.05
C ASN A 215 -15.45 0.59 9.49
N VAL A 216 -15.62 -0.61 8.94
CA VAL A 216 -14.79 -1.78 9.26
C VAL A 216 -13.70 -1.96 8.23
N ARG A 217 -12.48 -2.22 8.68
CA ARG A 217 -11.32 -2.55 7.84
C ARG A 217 -10.64 -3.80 8.37
N ASP A 218 -10.15 -4.62 7.47
CA ASP A 218 -9.22 -5.68 7.80
C ASP A 218 -7.80 -5.11 7.82
N TRP A 219 -7.05 -5.32 8.90
CA TRP A 219 -5.74 -4.71 9.14
C TRP A 219 -4.63 -5.73 8.99
N LEU A 220 -3.74 -5.48 8.02
CA LEU A 220 -2.60 -6.32 7.67
C LEU A 220 -1.29 -5.64 8.08
N TYR A 221 -0.50 -6.31 8.93
CA TYR A 221 0.82 -5.79 9.27
C TYR A 221 1.74 -5.82 8.05
N VAL A 222 2.48 -4.74 7.82
CA VAL A 222 3.19 -4.53 6.55
C VAL A 222 4.26 -5.58 6.24
N GLU A 223 4.93 -6.13 7.27
CA GLU A 223 5.91 -7.21 7.08
C GLU A 223 5.24 -8.50 6.59
N ASP A 224 4.04 -8.81 7.09
CA ASP A 224 3.27 -9.96 6.61
C ASP A 224 2.88 -9.77 5.14
N HIS A 225 2.50 -8.56 4.74
CA HIS A 225 2.25 -8.25 3.33
C HIS A 225 3.51 -8.43 2.47
N CYS A 226 4.66 -7.95 2.93
CA CYS A 226 5.94 -8.12 2.23
C CYS A 226 6.27 -9.60 2.04
N SER A 227 6.08 -10.43 3.07
CA SER A 227 6.31 -11.88 3.00
C SER A 227 5.39 -12.58 2.00
N ALA A 228 4.13 -12.13 1.89
CA ALA A 228 3.19 -12.66 0.90
C ALA A 228 3.60 -12.30 -0.53
N ILE A 229 4.01 -11.05 -0.77
CA ILE A 229 4.46 -10.59 -2.09
C ILE A 229 5.72 -11.36 -2.52
N ASP A 230 6.72 -11.49 -1.63
CA ASP A 230 7.91 -12.28 -1.91
C ASP A 230 7.56 -13.72 -2.30
N LEU A 231 6.69 -14.35 -1.53
CA LEU A 231 6.24 -15.71 -1.83
C LEU A 231 5.53 -15.79 -3.20
N ILE A 232 4.69 -14.81 -3.55
CA ILE A 232 4.01 -14.75 -4.84
C ILE A 232 5.01 -14.56 -5.98
N ILE A 233 5.97 -13.64 -5.88
CA ILE A 233 6.93 -13.42 -6.96
C ILE A 233 7.87 -14.61 -7.18
N ARG A 234 8.12 -15.42 -6.15
CA ARG A 234 8.98 -16.61 -6.24
C ARG A 234 8.22 -17.86 -6.63
N LYS A 235 6.99 -18.06 -6.13
CA LYS A 235 6.25 -19.34 -6.24
C LYS A 235 4.82 -19.19 -6.77
N GLY A 236 4.28 -17.96 -6.83
CA GLY A 236 2.91 -17.72 -7.29
C GLY A 236 2.72 -18.16 -8.74
N LYS A 237 1.54 -18.69 -9.03
CA LYS A 237 1.16 -19.18 -10.35
C LYS A 237 0.91 -18.00 -11.29
N ILE A 238 1.53 -18.07 -12.46
CA ILE A 238 1.42 -17.03 -13.49
C ILE A 238 -0.02 -16.85 -13.96
N GLY A 239 -0.45 -15.60 -14.09
CA GLY A 239 -1.80 -15.21 -14.49
C GLY A 239 -2.81 -15.13 -13.34
N GLU A 240 -2.41 -15.50 -12.11
CA GLU A 240 -3.31 -15.56 -10.97
C GLU A 240 -3.35 -14.26 -10.15
N VAL A 241 -4.49 -14.07 -9.49
CA VAL A 241 -4.73 -13.05 -8.46
C VAL A 241 -4.71 -13.73 -7.10
N TYR A 242 -4.12 -13.07 -6.10
CA TYR A 242 -4.09 -13.53 -4.72
C TYR A 242 -4.59 -12.44 -3.78
N ASN A 243 -5.60 -12.75 -2.98
CA ASN A 243 -6.03 -11.90 -1.87
C ASN A 243 -5.08 -12.08 -0.67
N ILE A 244 -4.69 -10.96 -0.05
CA ILE A 244 -3.80 -10.94 1.12
C ILE A 244 -4.49 -10.18 2.23
N GLY A 245 -5.05 -10.89 3.21
CA GLY A 245 -5.80 -10.35 4.35
C GLY A 245 -5.16 -10.65 5.69
N GLY A 246 -5.44 -9.78 6.67
CA GLY A 246 -4.93 -9.91 8.02
C GLY A 246 -5.78 -10.75 8.95
N HIS A 247 -7.05 -11.00 8.61
CA HIS A 247 -8.08 -11.54 9.51
C HIS A 247 -8.21 -10.73 10.81
N ASN A 248 -8.02 -9.42 10.72
CA ASN A 248 -8.03 -8.48 11.83
C ASN A 248 -9.06 -7.36 11.59
N GLU A 249 -10.31 -7.73 11.33
CA GLU A 249 -11.38 -6.76 11.13
C GLU A 249 -11.60 -5.93 12.42
N ARG A 250 -11.58 -4.60 12.28
CA ARG A 250 -11.84 -3.63 13.34
C ARG A 250 -12.59 -2.44 12.78
N THR A 251 -13.46 -1.84 13.58
CA THR A 251 -13.99 -0.52 13.27
C THR A 251 -12.91 0.55 13.41
N ASN A 252 -13.03 1.64 12.68
CA ASN A 252 -12.10 2.76 12.81
C ASN A 252 -12.07 3.29 14.25
N LEU A 253 -13.21 3.33 14.94
CA LEU A 253 -13.29 3.76 16.34
C LEU A 253 -12.54 2.81 17.29
N GLU A 254 -12.64 1.49 17.09
CA GLU A 254 -11.88 0.51 17.88
C GLU A 254 -10.37 0.70 17.70
N VAL A 255 -9.91 0.95 16.48
CA VAL A 255 -8.49 1.24 16.20
C VAL A 255 -8.04 2.50 16.95
N VAL A 256 -8.81 3.60 16.86
CA VAL A 256 -8.50 4.85 17.55
C VAL A 256 -8.44 4.66 19.07
N LYS A 257 -9.43 3.96 19.65
CA LYS A 257 -9.45 3.64 21.09
C LYS A 257 -8.27 2.78 21.52
N THR A 258 -7.87 1.82 20.70
CA THR A 258 -6.67 1.00 20.96
C THR A 258 -5.41 1.87 21.01
N ILE A 259 -5.24 2.80 20.05
CA ILE A 259 -4.09 3.73 20.04
C ILE A 259 -4.09 4.63 21.28
N ILE A 260 -5.24 5.20 21.65
CA ILE A 260 -5.39 6.05 22.85
C ILE A 260 -4.97 5.28 24.09
N LYS A 261 -5.46 4.05 24.24
CA LYS A 261 -5.17 3.18 25.39
C LYS A 261 -3.67 2.84 25.48
N GLU A 262 -3.04 2.46 24.35
CA GLU A 262 -1.60 2.11 24.33
C GLU A 262 -0.69 3.33 24.59
N LEU A 263 -1.17 4.54 24.30
CA LEU A 263 -0.44 5.79 24.55
C LEU A 263 -0.78 6.46 25.91
N ASP A 264 -1.65 5.85 26.71
CA ASP A 264 -2.16 6.41 27.97
C ASP A 264 -2.74 7.83 27.81
N LYS A 265 -3.59 8.00 26.80
CA LYS A 265 -4.27 9.27 26.48
C LYS A 265 -5.76 9.22 26.74
N SER A 266 -6.39 10.41 26.90
CA SER A 266 -7.84 10.52 27.14
C SER A 266 -8.67 10.29 25.88
N GLU A 267 -9.80 9.60 26.00
CA GLU A 267 -10.82 9.51 24.93
C GLU A 267 -11.46 10.87 24.59
N ASP A 268 -11.31 11.90 25.43
CA ASP A 268 -11.76 13.27 25.14
C ASP A 268 -11.05 13.89 23.94
N LEU A 269 -9.95 13.29 23.47
CA LEU A 269 -9.28 13.70 22.24
C LEU A 269 -10.09 13.30 20.99
N ILE A 270 -10.97 12.31 21.06
CA ILE A 270 -11.78 11.90 19.90
C ILE A 270 -12.72 13.02 19.49
N GLU A 271 -12.72 13.33 18.19
CA GLU A 271 -13.62 14.32 17.57
C GLU A 271 -14.27 13.72 16.35
N PHE A 272 -15.61 13.58 16.39
CA PHE A 272 -16.35 13.08 15.23
C PHE A 272 -16.52 14.20 14.20
N VAL A 273 -16.11 13.94 12.96
CA VAL A 273 -16.15 14.88 11.86
C VAL A 273 -17.09 14.38 10.75
N THR A 274 -17.49 15.28 9.83
CA THR A 274 -18.33 14.90 8.69
C THR A 274 -17.67 13.81 7.86
N ASP A 275 -18.44 12.77 7.50
CA ASP A 275 -17.96 11.68 6.68
C ASP A 275 -17.69 12.11 5.23
N ARG A 276 -16.79 11.41 4.54
CA ARG A 276 -16.46 11.70 3.14
C ARG A 276 -17.44 11.04 2.18
N PRO A 277 -17.68 11.61 0.98
CA PRO A 277 -18.45 10.95 -0.07
C PRO A 277 -17.83 9.61 -0.49
N GLY A 278 -18.69 8.62 -0.78
CA GLY A 278 -18.21 7.31 -1.26
C GLY A 278 -17.36 6.53 -0.24
N HIS A 279 -17.60 6.72 1.05
CA HIS A 279 -16.88 6.01 2.10
C HIS A 279 -17.48 4.61 2.30
N ASP A 280 -16.82 3.60 1.79
CA ASP A 280 -17.23 2.20 1.92
C ASP A 280 -17.31 1.79 3.40
N ARG A 281 -18.34 1.00 3.72
CA ARG A 281 -18.66 0.65 5.11
C ARG A 281 -17.80 -0.47 5.65
N ARG A 282 -17.53 -1.51 4.82
CA ARG A 282 -16.77 -2.67 5.27
C ARG A 282 -15.93 -3.26 4.14
N TYR A 283 -14.68 -3.56 4.45
CA TYR A 283 -13.81 -4.42 3.65
C TYR A 283 -13.43 -5.65 4.46
N ALA A 284 -13.57 -6.82 3.83
CA ALA A 284 -13.10 -8.09 4.37
C ALA A 284 -12.75 -8.99 3.20
N ILE A 285 -11.52 -9.49 3.17
CA ILE A 285 -11.05 -10.36 2.09
C ILE A 285 -10.76 -11.77 2.60
N ASP A 286 -11.01 -12.74 1.71
CA ASP A 286 -10.70 -14.14 1.97
C ASP A 286 -9.32 -14.49 1.39
N PRO A 287 -8.29 -14.76 2.23
CA PRO A 287 -6.96 -15.16 1.79
C PRO A 287 -6.82 -16.69 1.64
N THR A 288 -7.89 -17.44 1.61
CA THR A 288 -7.86 -18.93 1.55
C THR A 288 -7.06 -19.44 0.36
N LYS A 289 -7.11 -18.75 -0.79
CA LYS A 289 -6.37 -19.17 -1.99
C LYS A 289 -4.86 -19.14 -1.80
N ILE A 290 -4.31 -18.02 -1.30
CA ILE A 290 -2.87 -17.91 -1.06
C ILE A 290 -2.41 -18.93 -0.02
N HIS A 291 -3.23 -19.20 1.01
CA HIS A 291 -2.94 -20.23 2.00
C HIS A 291 -2.88 -21.61 1.35
N ASN A 292 -3.90 -22.00 0.61
CA ASN A 292 -3.99 -23.34 0.02
C ASN A 292 -2.93 -23.59 -1.05
N GLU A 293 -2.63 -22.59 -1.88
CA GLU A 293 -1.68 -22.76 -2.99
C GLU A 293 -0.22 -22.53 -2.57
N LEU A 294 0.04 -21.62 -1.64
CA LEU A 294 1.39 -21.18 -1.29
C LEU A 294 1.76 -21.40 0.18
N GLY A 295 0.80 -21.80 1.04
CA GLY A 295 1.03 -22.03 2.47
C GLY A 295 1.17 -20.77 3.31
N TRP A 296 0.85 -19.58 2.77
CA TRP A 296 0.99 -18.31 3.48
C TRP A 296 -0.18 -18.05 4.44
N LEU A 297 0.14 -17.53 5.62
CA LEU A 297 -0.80 -16.96 6.60
C LEU A 297 -0.15 -15.72 7.24
N PRO A 298 -0.92 -14.70 7.63
CA PRO A 298 -0.39 -13.58 8.39
C PRO A 298 0.11 -14.06 9.76
N ALA A 299 1.31 -13.65 10.14
CA ALA A 299 1.94 -14.04 11.40
C ALA A 299 1.62 -13.07 12.56
N THR A 300 1.27 -11.82 12.23
CA THR A 300 1.11 -10.73 13.19
C THR A 300 -0.36 -10.47 13.49
N LYS A 301 -0.78 -10.68 14.74
CA LYS A 301 -2.10 -10.26 15.23
C LYS A 301 -2.13 -8.75 15.38
N PHE A 302 -3.33 -8.15 15.25
CA PHE A 302 -3.49 -6.69 15.33
C PHE A 302 -2.95 -6.11 16.64
N ASP A 303 -3.24 -6.73 17.78
CA ASP A 303 -2.83 -6.23 19.10
C ASP A 303 -1.30 -6.21 19.29
N ASP A 304 -0.58 -7.12 18.66
CA ASP A 304 0.89 -7.14 18.65
C ASP A 304 1.47 -6.16 17.63
N GLY A 305 0.88 -6.12 16.43
CA GLY A 305 1.31 -5.25 15.34
C GLY A 305 1.11 -3.76 15.65
N ILE A 306 -0.01 -3.40 16.32
CA ILE A 306 -0.26 -2.00 16.67
C ILE A 306 0.74 -1.49 17.71
N LYS A 307 1.15 -2.33 18.68
CA LYS A 307 2.21 -1.99 19.64
C LYS A 307 3.54 -1.77 18.96
N LYS A 308 3.96 -2.70 18.09
CA LYS A 308 5.18 -2.53 17.27
C LYS A 308 5.13 -1.24 16.46
N THR A 309 3.97 -0.91 15.89
CA THR A 309 3.79 0.31 15.12
C THR A 309 3.94 1.55 15.99
N ILE A 310 3.27 1.60 17.14
CA ILE A 310 3.38 2.71 18.10
C ILE A 310 4.82 2.88 18.57
N ASP A 311 5.50 1.80 18.98
CA ASP A 311 6.89 1.82 19.42
C ASP A 311 7.82 2.37 18.33
N TRP A 312 7.55 2.01 17.06
CA TRP A 312 8.31 2.56 15.95
C TRP A 312 8.13 4.09 15.84
N TYR A 313 6.89 4.60 15.93
CA TYR A 313 6.63 6.04 15.88
C TYR A 313 7.23 6.78 17.06
N LEU A 314 7.25 6.20 18.27
CA LEU A 314 7.87 6.77 19.45
C LEU A 314 9.40 6.90 19.30
N THR A 315 10.03 5.93 18.65
CA THR A 315 11.49 5.89 18.45
C THR A 315 11.98 6.66 17.20
N HIS A 316 11.07 6.93 16.24
CA HIS A 316 11.39 7.60 14.97
C HIS A 316 10.70 8.97 14.82
N LYS A 317 10.58 9.72 15.92
CA LYS A 317 9.88 11.03 15.94
C LYS A 317 10.42 12.01 14.87
N SER A 318 11.74 12.09 14.71
CA SER A 318 12.35 12.99 13.74
C SER A 318 11.91 12.71 12.29
N TRP A 319 11.61 11.46 11.95
CA TRP A 319 11.16 11.10 10.62
C TRP A 319 9.76 11.64 10.31
N TRP A 320 8.78 11.38 11.16
CA TRP A 320 7.40 11.80 10.88
C TRP A 320 7.12 13.28 11.25
N GLU A 321 7.84 13.85 12.22
CA GLU A 321 7.72 15.28 12.55
C GLU A 321 8.19 16.18 11.40
N LYS A 322 9.24 15.81 10.68
CA LYS A 322 9.66 16.51 9.46
C LYS A 322 8.57 16.50 8.38
N ILE A 323 7.91 15.37 8.19
CA ILE A 323 6.81 15.25 7.24
C ILE A 323 5.65 16.16 7.64
N ILE A 324 5.23 16.12 8.91
CA ILE A 324 4.08 16.90 9.41
C ILE A 324 4.37 18.42 9.40
N SER A 325 5.60 18.83 9.63
CA SER A 325 5.98 20.26 9.63
C SER A 325 6.17 20.87 8.23
N GLY A 326 6.21 20.03 7.17
CA GLY A 326 6.39 20.45 5.79
C GLY A 326 5.06 20.69 5.04
N GLU A 327 5.05 20.39 3.74
CA GLU A 327 3.88 20.59 2.84
C GLU A 327 2.61 19.86 3.30
N TYR A 328 2.75 18.79 4.09
CA TYR A 328 1.62 18.05 4.65
C TYR A 328 0.77 18.90 5.60
N LYS A 329 1.35 19.92 6.29
CA LYS A 329 0.61 20.80 7.19
C LYS A 329 -0.52 21.56 6.48
N ASP A 330 -0.24 22.07 5.29
CA ASP A 330 -1.23 22.81 4.50
C ASP A 330 -2.37 21.90 4.04
N TYR A 331 -2.02 20.65 3.66
CA TYR A 331 -3.02 19.64 3.33
C TYR A 331 -3.88 19.26 4.54
N TYR A 332 -3.28 19.02 5.72
CA TYR A 332 -3.99 18.69 6.95
C TYR A 332 -4.97 19.81 7.34
N ASP A 333 -4.53 21.06 7.31
CA ASP A 333 -5.35 22.23 7.64
C ASP A 333 -6.54 22.35 6.68
N LYS A 334 -6.34 22.10 5.40
CA LYS A 334 -7.41 22.09 4.40
C LYS A 334 -8.45 20.99 4.66
N MET A 335 -8.02 19.79 5.01
CA MET A 335 -8.89 18.62 5.17
C MET A 335 -9.68 18.63 6.48
N TYR A 336 -9.12 19.12 7.58
CA TYR A 336 -9.70 18.93 8.91
C TYR A 336 -10.12 20.22 9.64
N LYS A 337 -9.57 21.39 9.32
CA LYS A 337 -9.96 22.63 10.00
C LYS A 337 -11.30 23.20 9.55
N ASN A 338 -11.83 22.78 8.42
CA ASN A 338 -13.08 23.29 7.83
C ASN A 338 -14.19 22.24 7.71
N ARG A 339 -14.07 21.11 8.39
CA ARG A 339 -15.08 20.02 8.39
C ARG A 339 -15.82 19.86 9.69
#